data_85fdcb22c7fde7c55338a9b9b1def9f2
#
_entry.id   85fdcb22c7fde7c55338a9b9b1def9f2
#
_cell.length_a   1.000
_cell.length_b   1.000
_cell.length_c   1.000
_cell.angle_alpha   90.00
_cell.angle_beta   90.00
_cell.angle_gamma   90.00
#
_symmetry.space_group_name_H-M   'P 1'
#
loop_
_entity.id
_entity.type
_entity.pdbx_description
1 polymer ?
#
loop_
_entity_poly.entity_id
_entity_poly.type
_entity_poly.pdbx_seq_one_letter_code
_entity_poly.pdbx_strand_id
1 'polypeptide(L)'
;MSEESVLITGAGSGMGQLASRQLAGAGFNVAAVDVNEKGLLETAEGFQNIRTFQTDVTNYEDVLQVVDETEAKLGPIKKVYNAAAIMPLGKIVDQDADVFRRVMDINYNGVVNVTKATLPRLIERNEGELINFASIAGWLPTIYMAAYDASKFAVVAFTEVLYHENLNNNVKVVCVCPPPVKTPLLQQARDTVWPKVFDQGEHIEPEDVLRCIEDTLASGELFAFPGKQTKMVWRMRRWFPGMLWKNVHKSEGV
;
A
#
# COMPACT_ATOMS: atom_id res chain seq x y z
N MET A 1 -17.22 16.19 14.36
CA MET A 1 -15.99 15.46 13.98
C MET A 1 -16.11 14.09 14.60
N SER A 2 -15.69 13.04 13.91
CA SER A 2 -15.67 11.69 14.47
C SER A 2 -14.77 11.65 15.71
N GLU A 3 -15.11 10.83 16.71
CA GLU A 3 -14.19 10.53 17.81
C GLU A 3 -13.13 9.51 17.39
N GLU A 4 -13.24 8.95 16.16
CA GLU A 4 -12.37 7.93 15.60
C GLU A 4 -11.31 8.53 14.66
N SER A 5 -10.15 7.91 14.62
CA SER A 5 -9.05 8.33 13.76
C SER A 5 -8.67 7.28 12.71
N VAL A 6 -7.95 7.75 11.69
CA VAL A 6 -7.36 6.93 10.63
C VAL A 6 -5.87 7.22 10.56
N LEU A 7 -5.05 6.19 10.52
CA LEU A 7 -3.60 6.30 10.32
C LEU A 7 -3.26 5.89 8.89
N ILE A 8 -2.56 6.77 8.17
CA ILE A 8 -2.21 6.55 6.75
C ILE A 8 -0.73 6.80 6.54
N THR A 9 0.02 5.79 6.12
CA THR A 9 1.43 5.93 5.74
C THR A 9 1.56 6.18 4.23
N GLY A 10 2.66 6.81 3.80
CA GLY A 10 2.80 7.26 2.41
C GLY A 10 1.84 8.42 2.09
N ALA A 11 1.44 9.19 3.12
CA ALA A 11 0.42 10.21 3.00
C ALA A 11 0.90 11.51 2.32
N GLY A 12 2.20 11.65 2.05
CA GLY A 12 2.77 12.83 1.40
C GLY A 12 2.53 12.87 -0.12
N SER A 13 1.99 11.81 -0.74
CA SER A 13 1.71 11.80 -2.18
C SER A 13 0.74 10.67 -2.59
N GLY A 14 0.30 10.72 -3.83
CA GLY A 14 -0.40 9.61 -4.51
C GLY A 14 -1.63 9.08 -3.77
N MET A 15 -1.71 7.76 -3.61
CA MET A 15 -2.88 7.10 -2.99
C MET A 15 -3.04 7.44 -1.51
N GLY A 16 -1.93 7.54 -0.75
CA GLY A 16 -1.98 7.91 0.66
C GLY A 16 -2.47 9.35 0.86
N GLN A 17 -2.02 10.29 0.05
CA GLN A 17 -2.50 11.68 0.05
C GLN A 17 -3.99 11.74 -0.29
N LEU A 18 -4.42 11.07 -1.36
CA LEU A 18 -5.83 11.05 -1.76
C LEU A 18 -6.72 10.44 -0.66
N ALA A 19 -6.32 9.29 -0.10
CA ALA A 19 -7.05 8.65 1.00
C ALA A 19 -7.16 9.58 2.22
N SER A 20 -6.07 10.27 2.58
CA SER A 20 -6.05 11.22 3.69
C SER A 20 -7.09 12.33 3.50
N ARG A 21 -7.12 12.94 2.32
CA ARG A 21 -8.06 14.03 2.01
C ARG A 21 -9.51 13.55 1.91
N GLN A 22 -9.76 12.38 1.31
CA GLN A 22 -11.11 11.82 1.21
C GLN A 22 -11.69 11.45 2.58
N LEU A 23 -10.89 10.79 3.44
CA LEU A 23 -11.33 10.41 4.78
C LEU A 23 -11.50 11.62 5.70
N ALA A 24 -10.62 12.62 5.59
CA ALA A 24 -10.81 13.89 6.29
C ALA A 24 -12.08 14.60 5.83
N GLY A 25 -12.35 14.64 4.52
CA GLY A 25 -13.61 15.18 3.97
C GLY A 25 -14.86 14.42 4.42
N ALA A 26 -14.72 13.13 4.71
CA ALA A 26 -15.79 12.30 5.30
C ALA A 26 -15.94 12.48 6.82
N GLY A 27 -15.10 13.33 7.45
CA GLY A 27 -15.20 13.71 8.86
C GLY A 27 -14.34 12.93 9.83
N PHE A 28 -13.49 11.99 9.34
CA PHE A 28 -12.51 11.31 10.20
C PHE A 28 -11.36 12.25 10.61
N ASN A 29 -10.79 12.04 11.79
CA ASN A 29 -9.50 12.57 12.14
C ASN A 29 -8.41 11.74 11.46
N VAL A 30 -7.47 12.38 10.77
CA VAL A 30 -6.45 11.68 9.98
C VAL A 30 -5.05 11.95 10.53
N ALA A 31 -4.32 10.89 10.87
CA ALA A 31 -2.89 10.90 11.09
C ALA A 31 -2.19 10.60 9.76
N ALA A 32 -1.70 11.63 9.10
CA ALA A 32 -0.97 11.54 7.84
C ALA A 32 0.53 11.36 8.11
N VAL A 33 1.10 10.23 7.71
CA VAL A 33 2.48 9.82 8.01
C VAL A 33 3.29 9.67 6.73
N ASP A 34 4.43 10.36 6.63
CA ASP A 34 5.38 10.28 5.51
C ASP A 34 6.75 10.81 5.94
N VAL A 35 7.81 10.46 5.21
CA VAL A 35 9.13 11.09 5.36
C VAL A 35 9.19 12.46 4.66
N ASN A 36 8.31 12.71 3.69
CA ASN A 36 8.24 13.92 2.89
C ASN A 36 7.37 14.98 3.58
N GLU A 37 8.00 15.84 4.39
CA GLU A 37 7.33 16.91 5.12
C GLU A 37 6.53 17.85 4.20
N LYS A 38 7.12 18.25 3.05
CA LYS A 38 6.43 19.12 2.10
C LYS A 38 5.14 18.48 1.58
N GLY A 39 5.19 17.20 1.19
CA GLY A 39 4.01 16.47 0.74
C GLY A 39 2.94 16.34 1.84
N LEU A 40 3.35 16.17 3.10
CA LEU A 40 2.43 16.17 4.24
C LEU A 40 1.72 17.51 4.43
N LEU A 41 2.45 18.62 4.32
CA LEU A 41 1.86 19.96 4.40
C LEU A 41 0.85 20.19 3.28
N GLU A 42 1.19 19.80 2.06
CA GLU A 42 0.27 19.84 0.92
C GLU A 42 -0.97 18.96 1.17
N THR A 43 -0.81 17.78 1.79
CA THR A 43 -1.93 16.89 2.11
C THR A 43 -2.89 17.50 3.11
N ALA A 44 -2.37 18.20 4.12
CA ALA A 44 -3.16 18.82 5.19
C ALA A 44 -3.79 20.15 4.77
N GLU A 45 -3.37 20.74 3.64
CA GLU A 45 -3.86 22.04 3.20
C GLU A 45 -5.39 22.04 3.04
N GLY A 46 -6.07 22.95 3.75
CA GLY A 46 -7.54 23.09 3.76
C GLY A 46 -8.27 22.14 4.72
N PHE A 47 -7.58 21.27 5.46
CA PHE A 47 -8.18 20.35 6.42
C PHE A 47 -7.69 20.59 7.85
N GLN A 48 -8.60 20.87 8.78
CA GLN A 48 -8.27 21.03 10.20
C GLN A 48 -8.18 19.70 10.97
N ASN A 49 -8.70 18.64 10.41
CA ASN A 49 -8.75 17.28 10.96
C ASN A 49 -7.67 16.34 10.39
N ILE A 50 -6.70 16.88 9.64
CA ILE A 50 -5.48 16.17 9.26
C ILE A 50 -4.33 16.64 10.14
N ARG A 51 -3.70 15.71 10.86
CA ARG A 51 -2.46 15.92 11.58
C ARG A 51 -1.33 15.20 10.88
N THR A 52 -0.24 15.92 10.65
CA THR A 52 0.94 15.39 9.95
C THR A 52 2.00 14.87 10.92
N PHE A 53 2.63 13.75 10.55
CA PHE A 53 3.74 13.15 11.27
C PHE A 53 4.86 12.81 10.28
N GLN A 54 5.96 13.56 10.35
CA GLN A 54 7.14 13.24 9.56
C GLN A 54 7.88 12.07 10.20
N THR A 55 7.74 10.87 9.60
CA THR A 55 8.22 9.62 10.22
C THR A 55 8.65 8.62 9.16
N ASP A 56 9.77 7.94 9.43
CA ASP A 56 10.23 6.80 8.65
C ASP A 56 9.58 5.51 9.18
N VAL A 57 8.77 4.85 8.36
CA VAL A 57 8.10 3.59 8.72
C VAL A 57 9.08 2.43 9.00
N THR A 58 10.35 2.56 8.62
CA THR A 58 11.37 1.56 8.90
C THR A 58 11.84 1.57 10.36
N ASN A 59 11.62 2.67 11.08
CA ASN A 59 11.91 2.78 12.51
C ASN A 59 10.66 2.43 13.34
N TYR A 60 10.67 1.28 13.99
CA TYR A 60 9.54 0.80 14.78
C TYR A 60 9.19 1.69 15.97
N GLU A 61 10.18 2.24 16.67
CA GLU A 61 9.96 3.09 17.84
C GLU A 61 9.28 4.41 17.45
N ASP A 62 9.69 5.02 16.33
CA ASP A 62 9.06 6.24 15.82
C ASP A 62 7.61 5.94 15.38
N VAL A 63 7.37 4.79 14.75
CA VAL A 63 6.00 4.34 14.38
C VAL A 63 5.14 4.16 15.64
N LEU A 64 5.67 3.53 16.68
CA LEU A 64 4.95 3.32 17.94
C LEU A 64 4.58 4.67 18.58
N GLN A 65 5.52 5.62 18.61
CA GLN A 65 5.26 6.97 19.11
C GLN A 65 4.15 7.68 18.31
N VAL A 66 4.16 7.57 16.98
CA VAL A 66 3.10 8.14 16.14
C VAL A 66 1.74 7.53 16.45
N VAL A 67 1.67 6.22 16.66
CA VAL A 67 0.43 5.51 17.02
C VAL A 67 -0.08 6.01 18.37
N ASP A 68 0.80 6.12 19.38
CA ASP A 68 0.46 6.65 20.72
C ASP A 68 -0.05 8.08 20.65
N GLU A 69 0.65 8.95 19.92
CA GLU A 69 0.25 10.33 19.74
C GLU A 69 -1.06 10.48 18.97
N THR A 70 -1.29 9.62 17.97
CA THR A 70 -2.54 9.60 17.20
C THR A 70 -3.72 9.32 18.12
N GLU A 71 -3.66 8.22 18.88
CA GLU A 71 -4.76 7.86 19.78
C GLU A 71 -4.97 8.90 20.92
N ALA A 72 -3.90 9.47 21.44
CA ALA A 72 -3.99 10.49 22.48
C ALA A 72 -4.60 11.82 22.00
N LYS A 73 -4.39 12.20 20.73
CA LYS A 73 -4.75 13.53 20.21
C LYS A 73 -5.91 13.53 19.21
N LEU A 74 -6.14 12.41 18.52
CA LEU A 74 -7.13 12.30 17.45
C LEU A 74 -8.23 11.27 17.75
N GLY A 75 -8.08 10.48 18.82
CA GLY A 75 -8.99 9.41 19.21
C GLY A 75 -8.56 8.03 18.69
N PRO A 76 -9.29 6.97 19.07
CA PRO A 76 -8.95 5.59 18.74
C PRO A 76 -8.77 5.39 17.24
N ILE A 77 -7.68 4.73 16.85
CA ILE A 77 -7.44 4.37 15.44
C ILE A 77 -8.43 3.29 15.05
N LYS A 78 -9.26 3.56 14.03
CA LYS A 78 -10.22 2.62 13.45
C LYS A 78 -9.78 2.04 12.13
N LYS A 79 -9.08 2.84 11.30
CA LYS A 79 -8.59 2.41 10.00
C LYS A 79 -7.08 2.64 9.89
N VAL A 80 -6.37 1.70 9.29
CA VAL A 80 -4.94 1.80 9.01
C VAL A 80 -4.69 1.54 7.53
N TYR A 81 -4.05 2.50 6.85
CA TYR A 81 -3.65 2.38 5.45
C TYR A 81 -2.13 2.32 5.34
N ASN A 82 -1.58 1.15 5.08
CA ASN A 82 -0.16 0.92 4.86
C ASN A 82 0.18 1.15 3.39
N ALA A 83 0.36 2.43 2.97
CA ALA A 83 0.58 2.80 1.58
C ALA A 83 2.00 3.36 1.29
N ALA A 84 2.87 3.47 2.29
CA ALA A 84 4.26 3.86 2.08
C ALA A 84 5.00 2.84 1.21
N ALA A 85 5.61 3.29 0.11
CA ALA A 85 6.36 2.42 -0.79
C ALA A 85 7.29 3.22 -1.72
N ILE A 86 8.36 2.57 -2.18
CA ILE A 86 9.23 3.04 -3.26
C ILE A 86 9.33 1.99 -4.35
N MET A 87 9.61 2.41 -5.60
CA MET A 87 9.68 1.53 -6.76
C MET A 87 10.86 1.89 -7.69
N PRO A 88 12.11 1.83 -7.22
CA PRO A 88 13.27 1.95 -8.10
C PRO A 88 13.39 0.71 -8.97
N LEU A 89 13.42 0.87 -10.30
CA LEU A 89 13.48 -0.21 -11.27
C LEU A 89 14.86 -0.32 -11.91
N GLY A 90 15.26 -1.56 -12.29
CA GLY A 90 16.51 -1.83 -12.96
C GLY A 90 16.79 -3.33 -13.09
N LYS A 91 17.76 -3.70 -13.94
CA LYS A 91 18.23 -5.09 -13.99
C LYS A 91 18.92 -5.45 -12.69
N ILE A 92 18.79 -6.70 -12.26
CA ILE A 92 19.41 -7.18 -11.01
C ILE A 92 20.93 -6.92 -10.98
N VAL A 93 21.60 -7.10 -12.13
CA VAL A 93 23.05 -6.92 -12.25
C VAL A 93 23.51 -5.47 -12.20
N ASP A 94 22.61 -4.52 -12.46
CA ASP A 94 22.92 -3.09 -12.56
C ASP A 94 22.52 -2.31 -11.28
N GLN A 95 21.79 -2.95 -10.36
CA GLN A 95 21.36 -2.32 -9.11
C GLN A 95 22.24 -2.76 -7.93
N ASP A 96 22.60 -1.80 -7.08
CA ASP A 96 23.28 -2.08 -5.83
C ASP A 96 22.43 -2.92 -4.88
N ALA A 97 23.05 -3.80 -4.12
CA ALA A 97 22.35 -4.64 -3.14
C ALA A 97 21.57 -3.81 -2.09
N ASP A 98 22.02 -2.58 -1.81
CA ASP A 98 21.34 -1.67 -0.87
C ASP A 98 19.98 -1.20 -1.39
N VAL A 99 19.77 -1.14 -2.70
CA VAL A 99 18.46 -0.86 -3.30
C VAL A 99 17.45 -1.95 -2.89
N PHE A 100 17.86 -3.23 -2.98
CA PHE A 100 16.99 -4.36 -2.60
C PHE A 100 16.66 -4.32 -1.10
N ARG A 101 17.63 -4.04 -0.24
CA ARG A 101 17.41 -3.91 1.20
C ARG A 101 16.45 -2.77 1.50
N ARG A 102 16.70 -1.57 0.94
CA ARG A 102 15.88 -0.39 1.17
C ARG A 102 14.44 -0.58 0.69
N VAL A 103 14.25 -1.21 -0.48
CA VAL A 103 12.89 -1.52 -0.97
C VAL A 103 12.18 -2.47 -0.03
N MET A 104 12.87 -3.52 0.45
CA MET A 104 12.28 -4.45 1.41
C MET A 104 11.97 -3.78 2.75
N ASP A 105 12.88 -2.94 3.26
CA ASP A 105 12.70 -2.24 4.52
C ASP A 105 11.49 -1.31 4.50
N ILE A 106 11.33 -0.51 3.44
CA ILE A 106 10.20 0.41 3.35
C ILE A 106 8.90 -0.32 3.02
N ASN A 107 8.90 -1.13 1.94
CA ASN A 107 7.66 -1.68 1.38
C ASN A 107 7.09 -2.84 2.19
N TYR A 108 7.93 -3.60 2.92
CA TYR A 108 7.51 -4.76 3.70
C TYR A 108 7.73 -4.54 5.20
N ASN A 109 8.95 -4.27 5.67
CA ASN A 109 9.20 -4.09 7.09
C ASN A 109 8.41 -2.90 7.66
N GLY A 110 8.24 -1.82 6.87
CA GLY A 110 7.36 -0.70 7.25
C GLY A 110 5.90 -1.15 7.47
N VAL A 111 5.34 -2.00 6.58
CA VAL A 111 4.01 -2.59 6.77
C VAL A 111 3.95 -3.44 8.04
N VAL A 112 4.99 -4.24 8.31
CA VAL A 112 5.08 -5.06 9.54
C VAL A 112 5.12 -4.16 10.78
N ASN A 113 5.94 -3.11 10.79
CA ASN A 113 6.09 -2.19 11.91
C ASN A 113 4.75 -1.52 12.26
N VAL A 114 4.07 -0.94 11.27
CA VAL A 114 2.78 -0.27 11.49
C VAL A 114 1.71 -1.28 11.92
N THR A 115 1.68 -2.46 11.31
CA THR A 115 0.75 -3.52 11.72
C THR A 115 0.98 -3.95 13.17
N LYS A 116 2.22 -4.16 13.58
CA LYS A 116 2.55 -4.54 14.97
C LYS A 116 2.22 -3.46 15.98
N ALA A 117 2.35 -2.19 15.62
CA ALA A 117 2.01 -1.08 16.49
C ALA A 117 0.50 -0.86 16.63
N THR A 118 -0.29 -1.18 15.61
CA THR A 118 -1.74 -0.89 15.57
C THR A 118 -2.63 -2.09 15.85
N LEU A 119 -2.31 -3.27 15.30
CA LEU A 119 -3.16 -4.46 15.36
C LEU A 119 -3.55 -4.89 16.80
N PRO A 120 -2.65 -4.91 17.80
CA PRO A 120 -3.03 -5.28 19.17
C PRO A 120 -4.17 -4.41 19.70
N ARG A 121 -4.18 -3.12 19.39
CA ARG A 121 -5.21 -2.17 19.83
C ARG A 121 -6.54 -2.39 19.12
N LEU A 122 -6.49 -2.74 17.82
CA LEU A 122 -7.69 -3.10 17.05
C LEU A 122 -8.32 -4.39 17.59
N ILE A 123 -7.49 -5.39 17.91
CA ILE A 123 -7.94 -6.67 18.50
C ILE A 123 -8.54 -6.46 19.90
N GLU A 124 -7.90 -5.66 20.74
CA GLU A 124 -8.39 -5.36 22.10
C GLU A 124 -9.77 -4.69 22.05
N ARG A 125 -9.99 -3.77 21.11
CA ARG A 125 -11.29 -3.13 20.86
C ARG A 125 -12.27 -4.03 20.11
N ASN A 126 -11.79 -5.15 19.57
CA ASN A 126 -12.54 -6.08 18.72
C ASN A 126 -13.21 -5.38 17.51
N GLU A 127 -12.55 -4.37 16.97
CA GLU A 127 -13.00 -3.63 15.79
C GLU A 127 -11.83 -2.95 15.08
N GLY A 128 -11.96 -2.73 13.79
CA GLY A 128 -11.02 -1.94 13.01
C GLY A 128 -10.81 -2.49 11.60
N GLU A 129 -10.08 -1.74 10.81
CA GLU A 129 -9.79 -2.05 9.41
C GLU A 129 -8.31 -1.82 9.12
N LEU A 130 -7.65 -2.83 8.58
CA LEU A 130 -6.23 -2.80 8.25
C LEU A 130 -6.05 -3.08 6.76
N ILE A 131 -5.57 -2.08 6.03
CA ILE A 131 -5.46 -2.06 4.57
C ILE A 131 -3.99 -2.03 4.19
N ASN A 132 -3.47 -3.13 3.64
CA ASN A 132 -2.09 -3.25 3.18
C ASN A 132 -2.00 -3.11 1.66
N PHE A 133 -1.25 -2.11 1.19
CA PHE A 133 -1.03 -1.88 -0.23
C PHE A 133 0.07 -2.79 -0.77
N ALA A 134 -0.35 -3.92 -1.33
CA ALA A 134 0.48 -4.76 -2.18
C ALA A 134 0.53 -4.21 -3.62
N SER A 135 0.38 -5.04 -4.61
CA SER A 135 0.28 -4.73 -6.06
C SER A 135 -0.07 -6.01 -6.80
N ILE A 136 -0.50 -5.92 -8.05
CA ILE A 136 -0.48 -7.07 -8.96
C ILE A 136 0.95 -7.62 -9.13
N ALA A 137 1.97 -6.80 -8.95
CA ALA A 137 3.38 -7.19 -8.89
C ALA A 137 3.70 -8.17 -7.75
N GLY A 138 2.87 -8.24 -6.69
CA GLY A 138 2.95 -9.28 -5.65
C GLY A 138 2.46 -10.68 -6.10
N TRP A 139 2.00 -10.80 -7.34
CA TRP A 139 1.53 -12.03 -7.95
C TRP A 139 2.17 -12.31 -9.30
N LEU A 140 2.57 -11.27 -10.02
CA LEU A 140 3.06 -11.32 -11.39
C LEU A 140 4.43 -10.62 -11.47
N PRO A 141 5.53 -11.35 -11.31
CA PRO A 141 6.86 -10.76 -11.43
C PRO A 141 7.14 -10.33 -12.87
N THR A 142 7.86 -9.22 -13.01
CA THR A 142 8.15 -8.57 -14.29
C THR A 142 9.64 -8.24 -14.38
N ILE A 143 10.18 -8.18 -15.59
CA ILE A 143 11.57 -7.75 -15.85
C ILE A 143 11.78 -6.33 -15.32
N TYR A 144 12.93 -6.04 -14.76
CA TYR A 144 13.37 -4.80 -14.10
C TYR A 144 12.76 -4.53 -12.71
N MET A 145 11.83 -5.33 -12.23
CA MET A 145 11.07 -5.07 -11.00
C MET A 145 11.48 -5.96 -9.81
N ALA A 146 12.60 -6.66 -9.87
CA ALA A 146 12.94 -7.73 -8.92
C ALA A 146 12.84 -7.32 -7.44
N ALA A 147 13.38 -6.14 -7.05
CA ALA A 147 13.30 -5.66 -5.67
C ALA A 147 11.84 -5.34 -5.27
N TYR A 148 11.12 -4.63 -6.15
CA TYR A 148 9.74 -4.25 -5.91
C TYR A 148 8.82 -5.46 -5.85
N ASP A 149 8.89 -6.36 -6.86
CA ASP A 149 8.08 -7.58 -6.92
C ASP A 149 8.28 -8.42 -5.65
N ALA A 150 9.54 -8.68 -5.25
CA ALA A 150 9.83 -9.44 -4.05
C ALA A 150 9.20 -8.82 -2.80
N SER A 151 9.26 -7.49 -2.64
CA SER A 151 8.65 -6.80 -1.52
C SER A 151 7.12 -6.92 -1.52
N LYS A 152 6.48 -6.83 -2.70
CA LYS A 152 5.03 -6.93 -2.82
C LYS A 152 4.51 -8.37 -2.68
N PHE A 153 5.29 -9.38 -3.10
CA PHE A 153 5.02 -10.78 -2.76
C PHE A 153 5.05 -11.02 -1.25
N ALA A 154 6.03 -10.42 -0.55
CA ALA A 154 6.11 -10.50 0.90
C ALA A 154 4.90 -9.88 1.59
N VAL A 155 4.43 -8.69 1.13
CA VAL A 155 3.21 -8.04 1.66
C VAL A 155 1.98 -8.90 1.42
N VAL A 156 1.83 -9.52 0.24
CA VAL A 156 0.71 -10.44 -0.07
C VAL A 156 0.70 -11.60 0.92
N ALA A 157 1.83 -12.32 1.05
CA ALA A 157 1.91 -13.47 1.95
C ALA A 157 1.67 -13.09 3.42
N PHE A 158 2.26 -11.99 3.88
CA PHE A 158 2.06 -11.46 5.22
C PHE A 158 0.59 -11.13 5.50
N THR A 159 -0.07 -10.44 4.55
CA THR A 159 -1.46 -10.03 4.73
C THR A 159 -2.43 -11.21 4.69
N GLU A 160 -2.15 -12.23 3.88
CA GLU A 160 -2.94 -13.46 3.83
C GLU A 160 -2.87 -14.23 5.17
N VAL A 161 -1.67 -14.38 5.75
CA VAL A 161 -1.50 -14.98 7.08
C VAL A 161 -2.23 -14.15 8.14
N LEU A 162 -2.01 -12.83 8.13
CA LEU A 162 -2.64 -11.90 9.06
C LEU A 162 -4.17 -12.00 9.04
N TYR A 163 -4.78 -12.09 7.86
CA TYR A 163 -6.23 -12.27 7.71
C TYR A 163 -6.70 -13.57 8.39
N HIS A 164 -6.02 -14.69 8.12
CA HIS A 164 -6.41 -15.99 8.69
C HIS A 164 -6.18 -16.07 10.19
N GLU A 165 -5.18 -15.40 10.76
CA GLU A 165 -4.96 -15.31 12.20
C GLU A 165 -6.04 -14.48 12.92
N ASN A 166 -6.76 -13.62 12.20
CA ASN A 166 -7.75 -12.70 12.78
C ASN A 166 -9.22 -13.05 12.46
N LEU A 167 -9.50 -14.25 11.95
CA LEU A 167 -10.88 -14.70 11.64
C LEU A 167 -11.84 -14.75 12.86
N ASN A 168 -11.29 -14.79 14.07
CA ASN A 168 -12.07 -14.90 15.30
C ASN A 168 -12.35 -13.54 15.98
N ASN A 169 -11.98 -12.44 15.35
CA ASN A 169 -12.27 -11.08 15.83
C ASN A 169 -12.90 -10.24 14.71
N ASN A 170 -13.35 -9.02 15.04
CA ASN A 170 -14.01 -8.13 14.09
C ASN A 170 -13.05 -7.17 13.37
N VAL A 171 -11.73 -7.46 13.37
CA VAL A 171 -10.76 -6.69 12.59
C VAL A 171 -10.79 -7.15 11.15
N LYS A 172 -11.15 -6.24 10.25
CA LYS A 172 -11.13 -6.50 8.81
C LYS A 172 -9.74 -6.25 8.23
N VAL A 173 -9.24 -7.20 7.46
CA VAL A 173 -7.92 -7.10 6.82
C VAL A 173 -8.10 -7.15 5.29
N VAL A 174 -7.54 -6.18 4.58
CA VAL A 174 -7.59 -6.11 3.12
C VAL A 174 -6.18 -6.01 2.54
N CYS A 175 -5.88 -6.87 1.56
CA CYS A 175 -4.69 -6.83 0.73
C CYS A 175 -5.04 -6.18 -0.63
N VAL A 176 -4.56 -4.98 -0.87
CA VAL A 176 -4.86 -4.23 -2.10
C VAL A 176 -3.85 -4.56 -3.18
N CYS A 177 -4.30 -5.08 -4.31
CA CYS A 177 -3.47 -5.57 -5.41
C CYS A 177 -3.77 -4.81 -6.71
N PRO A 178 -3.46 -3.51 -6.83
CA PRO A 178 -3.77 -2.72 -8.01
C PRO A 178 -2.85 -3.05 -9.19
N PRO A 179 -3.32 -2.83 -10.42
CA PRO A 179 -2.48 -2.72 -11.61
C PRO A 179 -1.73 -1.37 -11.56
N PRO A 180 -1.00 -0.94 -12.61
CA PRO A 180 -0.41 0.40 -12.64
C PRO A 180 -1.45 1.50 -12.38
N VAL A 181 -1.20 2.32 -11.35
CA VAL A 181 -2.06 3.44 -10.92
C VAL A 181 -1.36 4.74 -11.27
N LYS A 182 -2.09 5.73 -11.78
CA LYS A 182 -1.56 7.05 -12.16
C LYS A 182 -1.18 7.86 -10.92
N THR A 183 0.02 7.61 -10.39
CA THR A 183 0.56 8.21 -9.17
C THR A 183 2.02 8.61 -9.34
N PRO A 184 2.58 9.45 -8.46
CA PRO A 184 4.01 9.76 -8.46
C PRO A 184 4.90 8.52 -8.31
N LEU A 185 4.45 7.45 -7.66
CA LEU A 185 5.19 6.19 -7.57
C LEU A 185 5.44 5.58 -8.96
N LEU A 186 4.46 5.65 -9.87
CA LEU A 186 4.62 5.19 -11.24
C LEU A 186 5.61 6.07 -12.02
N GLN A 187 5.73 7.36 -11.66
CA GLN A 187 6.71 8.25 -12.26
C GLN A 187 8.14 7.85 -11.90
N GLN A 188 8.40 7.32 -10.70
CA GLN A 188 9.73 6.78 -10.33
C GLN A 188 10.20 5.68 -11.30
N ALA A 189 9.28 4.86 -11.80
CA ALA A 189 9.60 3.88 -12.83
C ALA A 189 10.07 4.54 -14.13
N ARG A 190 9.41 5.63 -14.55
CA ARG A 190 9.79 6.38 -15.77
C ARG A 190 11.16 7.03 -15.64
N ASP A 191 11.53 7.47 -14.44
CA ASP A 191 12.80 8.14 -14.17
C ASP A 191 13.99 7.16 -14.14
N THR A 192 13.74 5.84 -14.05
CA THR A 192 14.76 4.79 -14.02
C THR A 192 14.73 3.95 -15.31
N VAL A 193 13.85 2.97 -15.38
CA VAL A 193 13.59 2.16 -16.58
C VAL A 193 12.10 1.90 -16.69
N TRP A 194 11.54 2.07 -17.89
CA TRP A 194 10.13 1.81 -18.13
C TRP A 194 9.91 0.41 -18.72
N PRO A 195 9.31 -0.52 -17.97
CA PRO A 195 8.95 -1.83 -18.51
C PRO A 195 7.87 -1.69 -19.57
N LYS A 196 8.14 -2.17 -20.80
CA LYS A 196 7.18 -2.05 -21.92
C LYS A 196 5.87 -2.80 -21.69
N VAL A 197 5.87 -3.78 -20.78
CA VAL A 197 4.65 -4.47 -20.36
C VAL A 197 3.63 -3.50 -19.74
N PHE A 198 4.07 -2.38 -19.18
CA PHE A 198 3.16 -1.36 -18.65
C PHE A 198 2.36 -0.65 -19.75
N ASP A 199 2.88 -0.57 -20.99
CA ASP A 199 2.15 0.01 -22.11
C ASP A 199 0.95 -0.85 -22.56
N GLN A 200 0.92 -2.12 -22.16
CA GLN A 200 -0.13 -3.08 -22.54
C GLN A 200 -1.23 -3.22 -21.47
N GLY A 201 -0.98 -2.71 -20.27
CA GLY A 201 -1.88 -2.83 -19.13
C GLY A 201 -2.90 -1.70 -19.02
N GLU A 202 -3.94 -1.95 -18.25
CA GLU A 202 -4.86 -0.90 -17.80
C GLU A 202 -4.14 0.00 -16.78
N HIS A 203 -4.18 1.30 -17.00
CA HIS A 203 -3.75 2.31 -16.03
C HIS A 203 -5.00 2.90 -15.39
N ILE A 204 -5.18 2.69 -14.12
CA ILE A 204 -6.39 3.14 -13.40
C ILE A 204 -6.13 4.41 -12.60
N GLU A 205 -7.22 5.11 -12.25
CA GLU A 205 -7.14 6.27 -11.39
C GLU A 205 -7.07 5.85 -9.90
N PRO A 206 -6.40 6.62 -9.03
CA PRO A 206 -6.31 6.33 -7.60
C PRO A 206 -7.67 6.19 -6.92
N GLU A 207 -8.69 6.93 -7.37
CA GLU A 207 -10.06 6.87 -6.87
C GLU A 207 -10.70 5.51 -7.06
N ASP A 208 -10.40 4.81 -8.16
CA ASP A 208 -10.91 3.46 -8.43
C ASP A 208 -10.33 2.44 -7.46
N VAL A 209 -9.07 2.65 -7.01
CA VAL A 209 -8.45 1.82 -5.97
C VAL A 209 -9.15 2.00 -4.64
N LEU A 210 -9.38 3.25 -4.21
CA LEU A 210 -10.04 3.54 -2.94
C LEU A 210 -11.47 3.02 -2.91
N ARG A 211 -12.21 3.15 -4.01
CA ARG A 211 -13.56 2.57 -4.14
C ARG A 211 -13.53 1.05 -4.00
N CYS A 212 -12.60 0.37 -4.68
CA CYS A 212 -12.44 -1.08 -4.58
C CYS A 212 -12.09 -1.54 -3.16
N ILE A 213 -11.34 -0.75 -2.38
CA ILE A 213 -11.07 -1.03 -0.97
C ILE A 213 -12.37 -1.03 -0.16
N GLU A 214 -13.20 0.00 -0.29
CA GLU A 214 -14.47 0.09 0.45
C GLU A 214 -15.43 -1.06 0.06
N ASP A 215 -15.54 -1.40 -1.23
CA ASP A 215 -16.33 -2.54 -1.70
C ASP A 215 -15.82 -3.88 -1.10
N THR A 216 -14.49 -4.03 -1.00
CA THR A 216 -13.85 -5.23 -0.43
C THR A 216 -14.08 -5.32 1.07
N LEU A 217 -13.98 -4.20 1.80
CA LEU A 217 -14.31 -4.12 3.23
C LEU A 217 -15.77 -4.46 3.50
N ALA A 218 -16.68 -4.02 2.63
CA ALA A 218 -18.11 -4.31 2.74
C ALA A 218 -18.43 -5.79 2.48
N SER A 219 -17.73 -6.42 1.52
CA SER A 219 -17.92 -7.84 1.19
C SER A 219 -17.23 -8.80 2.16
N GLY A 220 -16.24 -8.32 2.95
CA GLY A 220 -15.41 -9.15 3.83
C GLY A 220 -14.38 -10.02 3.08
N GLU A 221 -14.13 -9.73 1.79
CA GLU A 221 -13.08 -10.40 1.02
C GLU A 221 -11.69 -9.91 1.45
N LEU A 222 -10.69 -10.79 1.38
CA LEU A 222 -9.30 -10.44 1.68
C LEU A 222 -8.65 -9.59 0.59
N PHE A 223 -8.86 -9.94 -0.69
CA PHE A 223 -8.12 -9.33 -1.80
C PHE A 223 -8.95 -8.32 -2.57
N ALA A 224 -8.52 -7.06 -2.58
CA ALA A 224 -9.00 -6.02 -3.46
C ALA A 224 -8.21 -6.03 -4.78
N PHE A 225 -8.87 -6.34 -5.89
CA PHE A 225 -8.31 -6.31 -7.24
C PHE A 225 -8.97 -5.19 -8.05
N PRO A 226 -8.56 -3.92 -7.89
CA PRO A 226 -9.11 -2.82 -8.65
C PRO A 226 -8.76 -2.95 -10.14
N GLY A 227 -9.64 -2.43 -11.01
CA GLY A 227 -9.52 -2.57 -12.46
C GLY A 227 -10.17 -3.84 -13.01
N LYS A 228 -10.62 -3.75 -14.26
CA LYS A 228 -11.45 -4.81 -14.89
C LYS A 228 -10.68 -6.10 -15.17
N GLN A 229 -9.37 -6.00 -15.41
CA GLN A 229 -8.54 -7.12 -15.86
C GLN A 229 -7.69 -7.76 -14.72
N THR A 230 -7.51 -7.07 -13.61
CA THR A 230 -6.55 -7.46 -12.57
C THR A 230 -6.81 -8.85 -11.99
N LYS A 231 -8.06 -9.15 -11.63
CA LYS A 231 -8.44 -10.48 -11.09
C LYS A 231 -8.28 -11.59 -12.16
N MET A 232 -8.48 -11.28 -13.43
CA MET A 232 -8.28 -12.23 -14.53
C MET A 232 -6.78 -12.53 -14.73
N VAL A 233 -5.92 -11.51 -14.76
CA VAL A 233 -4.46 -11.66 -14.90
C VAL A 233 -3.87 -12.46 -13.75
N TRP A 234 -4.32 -12.19 -12.51
CA TRP A 234 -3.95 -12.98 -11.33
C TRP A 234 -4.30 -14.47 -11.51
N ARG A 235 -5.53 -14.82 -11.97
CA ARG A 235 -5.95 -16.20 -12.24
C ARG A 235 -5.10 -16.85 -13.34
N MET A 236 -4.86 -16.13 -14.43
CA MET A 236 -4.04 -16.61 -15.55
C MET A 236 -2.60 -16.92 -15.10
N ARG A 237 -2.00 -16.08 -14.24
CA ARG A 237 -0.67 -16.32 -13.68
C ARG A 237 -0.61 -17.64 -12.89
N ARG A 238 -1.64 -17.94 -12.13
CA ARG A 238 -1.69 -19.16 -11.31
C ARG A 238 -1.75 -20.43 -12.17
N TRP A 239 -2.51 -20.40 -13.25
CA TRP A 239 -2.78 -21.59 -14.07
C TRP A 239 -1.89 -21.69 -15.31
N PHE A 240 -1.47 -20.58 -15.89
CA PHE A 240 -0.73 -20.49 -17.15
C PHE A 240 0.49 -19.58 -17.06
N PRO A 241 1.43 -19.81 -16.12
CA PRO A 241 2.56 -18.89 -15.88
C PRO A 241 3.45 -18.72 -17.13
N GLY A 242 3.66 -19.78 -17.91
CA GLY A 242 4.48 -19.72 -19.12
C GLY A 242 3.90 -18.85 -20.22
N MET A 243 2.57 -18.72 -20.31
CA MET A 243 1.93 -17.86 -21.28
C MET A 243 2.16 -16.37 -20.96
N LEU A 244 2.07 -16.01 -19.68
CA LEU A 244 2.34 -14.63 -19.25
C LEU A 244 3.80 -14.25 -19.48
N TRP A 245 4.76 -15.14 -19.16
CA TRP A 245 6.17 -14.90 -19.43
C TRP A 245 6.48 -14.75 -20.92
N LYS A 246 5.85 -15.54 -21.81
CA LYS A 246 5.96 -15.35 -23.27
C LYS A 246 5.51 -13.95 -23.69
N ASN A 247 4.46 -13.43 -23.07
CA ASN A 247 3.97 -12.07 -23.34
C ASN A 247 4.96 -11.00 -22.88
N VAL A 248 5.49 -11.15 -21.65
CA VAL A 248 6.53 -10.24 -21.09
C VAL A 248 7.78 -10.26 -21.99
N HIS A 249 8.30 -11.44 -22.35
CA HIS A 249 9.47 -11.56 -23.24
C HIS A 249 9.23 -10.87 -24.59
N LYS A 250 8.07 -11.11 -25.20
CA LYS A 250 7.70 -10.46 -26.48
C LYS A 250 7.66 -8.95 -26.35
N SER A 251 7.12 -8.41 -25.26
CA SER A 251 7.03 -6.97 -25.01
C SER A 251 8.39 -6.34 -24.83
N GLU A 252 9.25 -6.97 -24.02
CA GLU A 252 10.57 -6.46 -23.66
C GLU A 252 11.63 -6.72 -24.74
N GLY A 253 11.34 -7.62 -25.69
CA GLY A 253 12.27 -7.96 -26.79
C GLY A 253 13.39 -8.89 -26.36
N VAL A 254 13.12 -9.82 -25.45
CA VAL A 254 14.04 -10.86 -24.93
C VAL A 254 13.51 -12.27 -25.23
#